data_a394e659dcf3d71413e27cebe7160583
#
_entry.id   a394e659dcf3d71413e27cebe7160583
#
_cell.length_a   1.000
_cell.length_b   1.000
_cell.length_c   1.000
_cell.angle_alpha   90.00
_cell.angle_beta   90.00
_cell.angle_gamma   90.00
#
_symmetry.space_group_name_H-M   'P 1'
#
loop_
_entity.id
_entity.type
_entity.pdbx_description
1 polymer ?
#
loop_
_entity_poly.entity_id
_entity_poly.type
_entity_poly.pdbx_seq_one_letter_code
_entity_poly.pdbx_strand_id
1 'polypeptide(L)'
;MKRLLFILSILVPSLLAAQEKFADTTTIFFDEALAWIDTTDCQSDTLITELPDSIYKIRLQALPLIIEVPYNEVVRKYILRYIKHSPRQLAALQRKSEYYFPIFENIIARHQLPYELCYLSIVESALNPQARSHMGAAGLWQFMPATGKRYGLEVNSLVDERMDPIRSTEAACKYL
;
A
#
# COMPACT_ATOMS: atom_id res chain seq x y z
N MET A 1 7.08 11.18 -41.02
CA MET A 1 7.53 11.77 -39.75
C MET A 1 6.53 12.76 -39.14
N LYS A 2 5.85 13.63 -39.86
CA LYS A 2 4.89 14.61 -39.29
C LYS A 2 3.62 13.99 -38.65
N ARG A 3 3.17 12.82 -39.10
CA ARG A 3 1.99 12.12 -38.52
C ARG A 3 2.27 11.42 -37.19
N LEU A 4 3.50 11.01 -36.92
CA LEU A 4 3.91 10.36 -35.66
C LEU A 4 4.00 11.37 -34.50
N LEU A 5 4.43 12.59 -34.79
CA LEU A 5 4.50 13.70 -33.82
C LEU A 5 3.11 14.17 -33.36
N PHE A 6 2.10 14.09 -34.26
CA PHE A 6 0.73 14.50 -33.93
C PHE A 6 0.01 13.51 -33.01
N ILE A 7 0.29 12.23 -33.17
CA ILE A 7 -0.25 11.17 -32.28
C ILE A 7 0.39 11.24 -30.88
N LEU A 8 1.69 11.55 -30.80
CA LEU A 8 2.39 11.71 -29.53
C LEU A 8 1.88 12.93 -28.73
N SER A 9 1.49 14.04 -29.41
CA SER A 9 0.98 15.25 -28.77
C SER A 9 -0.43 15.11 -28.19
N ILE A 10 -1.21 14.10 -28.61
CA ILE A 10 -2.57 13.83 -28.12
C ILE A 10 -2.54 12.80 -26.97
N LEU A 11 -1.58 11.86 -26.98
CA LEU A 11 -1.47 10.81 -25.97
C LEU A 11 -0.79 11.27 -24.66
N VAL A 12 0.15 12.22 -24.75
CA VAL A 12 0.86 12.73 -23.56
C VAL A 12 -0.06 13.46 -22.58
N PRO A 13 -0.97 14.36 -22.99
CA PRO A 13 -1.87 15.02 -22.05
C PRO A 13 -2.88 14.07 -21.38
N SER A 14 -3.33 13.02 -22.09
CA SER A 14 -4.26 12.05 -21.52
C SER A 14 -3.59 11.14 -20.50
N LEU A 15 -2.30 10.85 -20.65
CA LEU A 15 -1.53 10.06 -19.68
C LEU A 15 -1.20 10.89 -18.42
N LEU A 16 -0.85 12.19 -18.59
CA LEU A 16 -0.65 13.09 -17.45
C LEU A 16 -1.95 13.34 -16.68
N ALA A 17 -3.07 13.56 -17.37
CA ALA A 17 -4.38 13.74 -16.72
C ALA A 17 -4.86 12.46 -16.00
N ALA A 18 -4.46 11.29 -16.46
CA ALA A 18 -4.72 10.04 -15.75
C ALA A 18 -3.85 9.90 -14.48
N GLN A 19 -2.59 10.35 -14.53
CA GLN A 19 -1.71 10.36 -13.36
C GLN A 19 -2.15 11.38 -12.30
N GLU A 20 -2.57 12.60 -12.71
CA GLU A 20 -3.12 13.60 -11.78
C GLU A 20 -4.43 13.13 -11.14
N LYS A 21 -5.34 12.48 -11.88
CA LYS A 21 -6.55 11.90 -11.32
C LYS A 21 -6.27 10.76 -10.35
N PHE A 22 -5.22 9.99 -10.56
CA PHE A 22 -4.85 8.87 -9.67
C PHE A 22 -4.23 9.38 -8.36
N ALA A 23 -3.38 10.40 -8.41
CA ALA A 23 -2.78 11.02 -7.23
C ALA A 23 -3.84 11.74 -6.37
N ASP A 24 -4.76 12.50 -6.99
CA ASP A 24 -5.85 13.18 -6.28
C ASP A 24 -6.82 12.19 -5.62
N THR A 25 -7.12 11.06 -6.26
CA THR A 25 -8.11 10.10 -5.74
C THR A 25 -7.59 9.36 -4.51
N THR A 26 -6.30 9.05 -4.45
CA THR A 26 -5.69 8.40 -3.29
C THR A 26 -5.60 9.34 -2.08
N THR A 27 -5.21 10.59 -2.29
CA THR A 27 -5.14 11.61 -1.23
C THR A 27 -6.53 11.94 -0.66
N ILE A 28 -7.51 12.16 -1.53
CA ILE A 28 -8.91 12.44 -1.13
C ILE A 28 -9.50 11.24 -0.36
N PHE A 29 -9.18 10.02 -0.75
CA PHE A 29 -9.70 8.83 -0.09
C PHE A 29 -9.16 8.65 1.33
N PHE A 30 -7.86 8.93 1.55
CA PHE A 30 -7.26 8.89 2.87
C PHE A 30 -7.73 10.07 3.74
N ASP A 31 -7.86 11.27 3.18
CA ASP A 31 -8.36 12.45 3.90
C ASP A 31 -9.84 12.30 4.27
N GLU A 32 -10.70 11.79 3.40
CA GLU A 32 -12.10 11.51 3.75
C GLU A 32 -12.24 10.36 4.75
N ALA A 33 -11.44 9.31 4.65
CA ALA A 33 -11.43 8.24 5.65
C ALA A 33 -10.91 8.72 7.01
N LEU A 34 -10.03 9.74 7.04
CA LEU A 34 -9.46 10.35 8.24
C LEU A 34 -10.29 11.52 8.78
N ALA A 35 -11.04 12.25 7.95
CA ALA A 35 -11.89 13.36 8.38
C ALA A 35 -12.99 12.93 9.39
N TRP A 36 -13.20 11.61 9.53
CA TRP A 36 -14.11 11.04 10.53
C TRP A 36 -13.40 10.57 11.81
N ILE A 37 -12.08 10.67 11.87
CA ILE A 37 -11.31 10.47 13.10
C ILE A 37 -11.03 11.85 13.64
N ASP A 38 -11.89 12.32 14.54
CA ASP A 38 -11.67 13.58 15.25
C ASP A 38 -10.39 13.46 16.09
N THR A 39 -9.30 14.03 15.58
CA THR A 39 -7.99 13.98 16.22
C THR A 39 -7.84 15.02 17.34
N THR A 40 -8.86 15.83 17.57
CA THR A 40 -8.82 16.93 18.56
C THR A 40 -9.10 16.46 19.98
N ASP A 41 -9.58 15.24 20.18
CA ASP A 41 -9.91 14.73 21.52
C ASP A 41 -9.19 13.43 21.85
N CYS A 42 -7.89 13.52 22.11
CA CYS A 42 -7.07 12.38 22.58
C CYS A 42 -7.38 11.96 24.03
N GLN A 43 -8.40 12.51 24.67
CA GLN A 43 -8.73 12.24 26.08
C GLN A 43 -10.12 11.66 26.30
N SER A 44 -10.95 11.49 25.30
CA SER A 44 -12.24 10.85 25.49
C SER A 44 -12.20 9.41 24.97
N ASP A 45 -12.48 8.46 25.87
CA ASP A 45 -12.93 7.08 25.56
C ASP A 45 -14.29 7.13 24.81
N THR A 46 -14.38 7.99 23.80
CA THR A 46 -15.58 8.13 22.97
C THR A 46 -15.72 6.86 22.17
N LEU A 47 -16.71 6.07 22.55
CA LEU A 47 -17.24 4.91 21.84
C LEU A 47 -17.29 5.22 20.34
N ILE A 48 -16.33 4.73 19.58
CA ILE A 48 -16.42 4.71 18.12
C ILE A 48 -17.65 3.87 17.82
N THR A 49 -18.76 4.52 17.52
CA THR A 49 -20.02 3.86 17.19
C THR A 49 -19.77 3.05 15.94
N GLU A 50 -20.03 1.73 16.01
CA GLU A 50 -19.90 0.88 14.83
C GLU A 50 -20.81 1.40 13.74
N LEU A 51 -20.24 1.68 12.58
CA LEU A 51 -21.01 1.98 11.40
C LEU A 51 -21.78 0.72 10.95
N PRO A 52 -22.99 0.86 10.39
CA PRO A 52 -23.69 -0.26 9.78
C PRO A 52 -22.85 -0.93 8.69
N ASP A 53 -22.95 -2.25 8.58
CA ASP A 53 -22.22 -3.04 7.58
C ASP A 53 -22.46 -2.55 6.14
N SER A 54 -23.64 -1.98 5.87
CA SER A 54 -23.96 -1.37 4.58
C SER A 54 -23.02 -0.23 4.19
N ILE A 55 -22.58 0.58 5.16
CA ILE A 55 -21.64 1.68 4.91
C ILE A 55 -20.26 1.14 4.54
N TYR A 56 -19.75 0.14 5.26
CA TYR A 56 -18.47 -0.50 4.91
C TYR A 56 -18.52 -1.13 3.52
N LYS A 57 -19.63 -1.81 3.19
CA LYS A 57 -19.84 -2.41 1.88
C LYS A 57 -19.83 -1.37 0.75
N ILE A 58 -20.58 -0.28 0.91
CA ILE A 58 -20.62 0.81 -0.07
C ILE A 58 -19.23 1.43 -0.25
N ARG A 59 -18.51 1.70 0.83
CA ARG A 59 -17.17 2.27 0.78
C ARG A 59 -16.17 1.35 0.08
N LEU A 60 -16.17 0.05 0.38
CA LEU A 60 -15.30 -0.91 -0.30
C LEU A 60 -15.61 -1.00 -1.80
N GLN A 61 -16.87 -0.97 -2.17
CA GLN A 61 -17.30 -1.00 -3.58
C GLN A 61 -16.95 0.30 -4.34
N ALA A 62 -16.83 1.41 -3.64
CA ALA A 62 -16.44 2.70 -4.22
C ALA A 62 -14.92 2.85 -4.41
N LEU A 63 -14.11 1.94 -3.86
CA LEU A 63 -12.66 1.97 -4.05
C LEU A 63 -12.30 1.69 -5.52
N PRO A 64 -11.44 2.49 -6.14
CA PRO A 64 -10.98 2.27 -7.51
C PRO A 64 -9.90 1.17 -7.55
N LEU A 65 -10.24 -0.03 -7.09
CA LEU A 65 -9.33 -1.16 -7.01
C LEU A 65 -9.41 -2.02 -8.27
N ILE A 66 -8.27 -2.55 -8.70
CA ILE A 66 -8.18 -3.56 -9.75
C ILE A 66 -8.51 -4.94 -9.15
N ILE A 67 -8.05 -5.18 -7.92
CA ILE A 67 -8.33 -6.42 -7.19
C ILE A 67 -9.68 -6.28 -6.49
N GLU A 68 -10.62 -7.17 -6.78
CA GLU A 68 -11.93 -7.19 -6.14
C GLU A 68 -11.80 -7.55 -4.65
N VAL A 69 -12.32 -6.68 -3.78
CA VAL A 69 -12.32 -6.90 -2.33
C VAL A 69 -13.77 -7.16 -1.86
N PRO A 70 -14.18 -8.41 -1.69
CA PRO A 70 -15.52 -8.73 -1.25
C PRO A 70 -15.70 -8.39 0.25
N TYR A 71 -16.80 -7.73 0.60
CA TYR A 71 -17.15 -7.52 1.99
C TYR A 71 -17.71 -8.81 2.59
N ASN A 72 -17.05 -9.33 3.60
CA ASN A 72 -17.47 -10.51 4.35
C ASN A 72 -17.13 -10.36 5.84
N GLU A 73 -17.50 -11.34 6.65
CA GLU A 73 -17.28 -11.31 8.11
C GLU A 73 -15.78 -11.21 8.47
N VAL A 74 -14.90 -11.80 7.70
CA VAL A 74 -13.44 -11.73 7.93
C VAL A 74 -12.95 -10.31 7.70
N VAL A 75 -13.32 -9.70 6.58
CA VAL A 75 -12.96 -8.30 6.26
C VAL A 75 -13.52 -7.36 7.32
N ARG A 76 -14.76 -7.55 7.75
CA ARG A 76 -15.37 -6.77 8.85
C ARG A 76 -14.54 -6.85 10.13
N LYS A 77 -14.13 -8.04 10.54
CA LYS A 77 -13.29 -8.24 11.74
C LYS A 77 -11.97 -7.47 11.64
N TYR A 78 -11.31 -7.48 10.49
CA TYR A 78 -10.07 -6.73 10.27
C TYR A 78 -10.31 -5.22 10.32
N ILE A 79 -11.34 -4.70 9.66
CA ILE A 79 -11.70 -3.28 9.72
C ILE A 79 -11.90 -2.84 11.17
N LEU A 80 -12.73 -3.55 11.92
CA LEU A 80 -13.00 -3.22 13.32
C LEU A 80 -11.76 -3.36 14.22
N ARG A 81 -10.90 -4.34 13.94
CA ARG A 81 -9.64 -4.50 14.67
C ARG A 81 -8.76 -3.26 14.54
N TYR A 82 -8.56 -2.74 13.33
CA TYR A 82 -7.73 -1.56 13.12
C TYR A 82 -8.38 -0.29 13.69
N ILE A 83 -9.65 -0.08 13.46
CA ILE A 83 -10.34 1.14 13.90
C ILE A 83 -10.50 1.17 15.43
N LYS A 84 -10.94 0.08 16.06
CA LYS A 84 -11.28 0.06 17.49
C LYS A 84 -10.10 -0.33 18.38
N HIS A 85 -9.37 -1.37 17.99
CA HIS A 85 -8.38 -1.99 18.88
C HIS A 85 -6.96 -1.53 18.63
N SER A 86 -6.68 -0.92 17.46
CA SER A 86 -5.32 -0.53 17.10
C SER A 86 -5.23 0.83 16.39
N PRO A 87 -5.94 1.89 16.85
CA PRO A 87 -5.95 3.18 16.16
C PRO A 87 -4.56 3.81 16.09
N ARG A 88 -3.73 3.66 17.13
CA ARG A 88 -2.34 4.14 17.11
C ARG A 88 -1.48 3.42 16.07
N GLN A 89 -1.72 2.12 15.90
CA GLN A 89 -1.03 1.32 14.88
C GLN A 89 -1.47 1.77 13.48
N LEU A 90 -2.76 2.00 13.26
CA LEU A 90 -3.30 2.51 12.01
C LEU A 90 -2.65 3.85 11.65
N ALA A 91 -2.64 4.82 12.56
CA ALA A 91 -2.00 6.11 12.36
C ALA A 91 -0.49 6.01 12.08
N ALA A 92 0.21 5.05 12.70
CA ALA A 92 1.62 4.80 12.41
C ALA A 92 1.83 4.20 11.02
N LEU A 93 0.94 3.30 10.57
CA LEU A 93 0.98 2.72 9.23
C LEU A 93 0.71 3.79 8.16
N GLN A 94 -0.24 4.68 8.38
CA GLN A 94 -0.53 5.80 7.48
C GLN A 94 0.70 6.68 7.27
N ARG A 95 1.35 7.15 8.35
CA ARG A 95 2.57 7.95 8.24
C ARG A 95 3.71 7.23 7.50
N LYS A 96 3.85 5.91 7.69
CA LYS A 96 4.85 5.13 6.97
C LYS A 96 4.48 4.95 5.50
N SER A 97 3.20 4.76 5.19
CA SER A 97 2.75 4.61 3.81
C SER A 97 2.99 5.87 2.98
N GLU A 98 2.84 7.07 3.55
CA GLU A 98 3.19 8.34 2.88
C GLU A 98 4.64 8.36 2.36
N TYR A 99 5.56 7.67 3.03
CA TYR A 99 6.95 7.58 2.60
C TYR A 99 7.20 6.41 1.63
N TYR A 100 6.69 5.21 1.95
CA TYR A 100 7.03 4.00 1.19
C TYR A 100 6.18 3.79 -0.06
N PHE A 101 4.89 4.14 -0.02
CA PHE A 101 3.98 3.87 -1.13
C PHE A 101 4.39 4.57 -2.43
N PRO A 102 4.82 5.85 -2.45
CA PRO A 102 5.32 6.47 -3.68
C PRO A 102 6.51 5.74 -4.32
N ILE A 103 7.36 5.09 -3.49
CA ILE A 103 8.47 4.26 -3.98
C ILE A 103 7.91 2.99 -4.64
N PHE A 104 6.96 2.32 -3.98
CA PHE A 104 6.36 1.08 -4.46
C PHE A 104 5.55 1.31 -5.73
N GLU A 105 4.74 2.36 -5.79
CA GLU A 105 3.90 2.71 -6.95
C GLU A 105 4.71 2.80 -8.23
N ASN A 106 5.81 3.54 -8.21
CA ASN A 106 6.66 3.69 -9.37
C ASN A 106 7.25 2.35 -9.87
N ILE A 107 7.57 1.44 -8.94
CA ILE A 107 8.15 0.14 -9.26
C ILE A 107 7.05 -0.81 -9.76
N ILE A 108 5.95 -0.93 -9.02
CA ILE A 108 4.80 -1.78 -9.33
C ILE A 108 4.21 -1.42 -10.71
N ALA A 109 4.06 -0.12 -11.01
CA ALA A 109 3.57 0.35 -12.28
C ALA A 109 4.48 -0.06 -13.46
N ARG A 110 5.81 -0.03 -13.31
CA ARG A 110 6.75 -0.50 -14.33
C ARG A 110 6.62 -1.99 -14.61
N HIS A 111 6.23 -2.77 -13.61
CA HIS A 111 5.99 -4.21 -13.74
C HIS A 111 4.55 -4.53 -14.18
N GLN A 112 3.70 -3.51 -14.42
CA GLN A 112 2.29 -3.66 -14.83
C GLN A 112 1.45 -4.47 -13.83
N LEU A 113 1.78 -4.36 -12.55
CA LEU A 113 1.09 -5.04 -11.47
C LEU A 113 0.04 -4.12 -10.81
N PRO A 114 -1.02 -4.68 -10.19
CA PRO A 114 -2.00 -3.91 -9.44
C PRO A 114 -1.37 -3.15 -8.28
N TYR A 115 -1.74 -1.87 -8.14
CA TYR A 115 -1.24 -1.01 -7.07
C TYR A 115 -1.52 -1.56 -5.66
N GLU A 116 -2.63 -2.24 -5.49
CA GLU A 116 -3.06 -2.83 -4.21
C GLU A 116 -2.02 -3.78 -3.61
N LEU A 117 -1.08 -4.28 -4.41
CA LEU A 117 0.01 -5.12 -3.92
C LEU A 117 0.94 -4.38 -2.94
N CYS A 118 0.95 -3.04 -2.93
CA CYS A 118 1.63 -2.23 -1.91
C CYS A 118 1.23 -2.64 -0.49
N TYR A 119 -0.05 -2.99 -0.30
CA TYR A 119 -0.59 -3.37 1.00
C TYR A 119 -0.05 -4.68 1.56
N LEU A 120 0.55 -5.55 0.73
CA LEU A 120 1.22 -6.76 1.20
C LEU A 120 2.36 -6.42 2.16
N SER A 121 3.11 -5.37 1.91
CA SER A 121 4.21 -4.92 2.79
C SER A 121 3.73 -4.50 4.19
N ILE A 122 2.47 -4.05 4.31
CA ILE A 122 1.85 -3.79 5.62
C ILE A 122 1.63 -5.10 6.37
N VAL A 123 1.10 -6.12 5.69
CA VAL A 123 0.82 -7.44 6.28
C VAL A 123 2.12 -8.14 6.66
N GLU A 124 3.15 -8.05 5.81
CA GLU A 124 4.43 -8.74 6.00
C GLU A 124 5.29 -8.12 7.11
N SER A 125 5.36 -6.79 7.19
CA SER A 125 6.33 -6.12 8.06
C SER A 125 5.78 -4.91 8.82
N ALA A 126 4.52 -4.55 8.66
CA ALA A 126 3.97 -3.26 9.10
C ALA A 126 4.81 -2.07 8.61
N LEU A 127 5.27 -2.14 7.35
CA LEU A 127 6.17 -1.15 6.73
C LEU A 127 7.45 -0.91 7.55
N ASN A 128 8.05 -1.98 8.05
CA ASN A 128 9.33 -1.93 8.73
C ASN A 128 10.44 -2.55 7.87
N PRO A 129 11.34 -1.75 7.28
CA PRO A 129 12.42 -2.27 6.43
C PRO A 129 13.43 -3.13 7.19
N GLN A 130 13.51 -3.00 8.51
CA GLN A 130 14.42 -3.76 9.36
C GLN A 130 13.73 -4.96 10.02
N ALA A 131 12.50 -5.27 9.66
CA ALA A 131 11.78 -6.41 10.22
C ALA A 131 12.54 -7.72 9.94
N ARG A 132 12.66 -8.56 10.97
CA ARG A 132 13.22 -9.91 10.86
C ARG A 132 12.31 -10.90 11.57
N SER A 133 11.96 -11.98 10.91
CA SER A 133 11.21 -13.07 11.51
C SER A 133 12.14 -14.06 12.20
N HIS A 134 11.58 -14.87 13.10
CA HIS A 134 12.32 -15.99 13.72
C HIS A 134 12.84 -17.02 12.72
N MET A 135 12.17 -17.14 11.56
CA MET A 135 12.58 -18.05 10.49
C MET A 135 13.58 -17.43 9.51
N GLY A 136 14.02 -16.18 9.76
CA GLY A 136 15.03 -15.51 8.95
C GLY A 136 14.50 -14.74 7.74
N ALA A 137 13.18 -14.57 7.60
CA ALA A 137 12.64 -13.63 6.64
C ALA A 137 12.99 -12.19 7.06
N ALA A 138 13.22 -11.28 6.09
CA ALA A 138 13.65 -9.93 6.38
C ALA A 138 13.09 -8.88 5.41
N GLY A 139 13.01 -7.64 5.91
CA GLY A 139 12.65 -6.45 5.14
C GLY A 139 11.16 -6.23 4.98
N LEU A 140 10.82 -5.24 4.15
CA LEU A 140 9.44 -4.81 3.89
C LEU A 140 8.56 -5.95 3.34
N TRP A 141 9.14 -6.84 2.54
CA TRP A 141 8.48 -7.92 1.82
C TRP A 141 8.76 -9.31 2.42
N GLN A 142 9.41 -9.35 3.58
CA GLN A 142 9.73 -10.57 4.34
C GLN A 142 10.33 -11.71 3.48
N PHE A 143 11.28 -11.37 2.62
CA PHE A 143 11.99 -12.38 1.84
C PHE A 143 12.82 -13.30 2.72
N MET A 144 12.70 -14.60 2.47
CA MET A 144 13.69 -15.58 2.94
C MET A 144 15.02 -15.38 2.18
N PRO A 145 16.19 -15.65 2.81
CA PRO A 145 17.49 -15.43 2.17
C PRO A 145 17.62 -16.11 0.80
N ALA A 146 17.21 -17.37 0.69
CA ALA A 146 17.28 -18.12 -0.56
C ALA A 146 16.36 -17.52 -1.64
N THR A 147 15.14 -17.12 -1.26
CA THR A 147 14.19 -16.48 -2.17
C THR A 147 14.71 -15.13 -2.64
N GLY A 148 15.19 -14.28 -1.71
CA GLY A 148 15.76 -12.98 -2.08
C GLY A 148 16.89 -13.11 -3.11
N LYS A 149 17.84 -14.02 -2.87
CA LYS A 149 18.94 -14.30 -3.82
C LYS A 149 18.41 -14.75 -5.19
N ARG A 150 17.38 -15.60 -5.23
CA ARG A 150 16.77 -16.09 -6.47
C ARG A 150 16.22 -14.94 -7.31
N TYR A 151 15.68 -13.91 -6.69
CA TYR A 151 15.11 -12.73 -7.35
C TYR A 151 16.08 -11.55 -7.45
N GLY A 152 17.39 -11.80 -7.26
CA GLY A 152 18.47 -10.88 -7.56
C GLY A 152 18.88 -9.94 -6.41
N LEU A 153 18.51 -10.26 -5.17
CA LEU A 153 18.96 -9.53 -3.99
C LEU A 153 20.31 -10.07 -3.51
N GLU A 154 21.22 -9.17 -3.17
CA GLU A 154 22.44 -9.51 -2.48
C GLU A 154 22.14 -9.75 -0.99
N VAL A 155 22.48 -10.95 -0.51
CA VAL A 155 22.28 -11.32 0.90
C VAL A 155 23.52 -12.09 1.35
N ASN A 156 24.37 -11.42 2.12
CA ASN A 156 25.62 -11.96 2.69
C ASN A 156 25.85 -11.42 4.11
N SER A 157 27.05 -11.58 4.66
CA SER A 157 27.40 -11.11 5.99
C SER A 157 27.57 -9.59 6.11
N LEU A 158 27.75 -8.88 5.00
CA LEU A 158 28.00 -7.44 4.95
C LEU A 158 26.80 -6.66 4.41
N VAL A 159 26.06 -7.25 3.47
CA VAL A 159 24.96 -6.60 2.76
C VAL A 159 23.70 -7.48 2.83
N ASP A 160 22.56 -6.86 3.07
CA ASP A 160 21.26 -7.52 3.05
C ASP A 160 20.25 -6.62 2.32
N GLU A 161 20.19 -6.74 0.98
CA GLU A 161 19.31 -5.94 0.13
C GLU A 161 17.81 -6.24 0.32
N ARG A 162 17.45 -7.24 1.11
CA ARG A 162 16.06 -7.47 1.51
C ARG A 162 15.52 -6.31 2.35
N MET A 163 16.42 -5.54 2.98
CA MET A 163 16.08 -4.35 3.77
C MET A 163 16.07 -3.06 2.97
N ASP A 164 16.58 -3.07 1.73
CA ASP A 164 16.51 -1.94 0.82
C ASP A 164 15.11 -1.80 0.23
N PRO A 165 14.42 -0.66 0.41
CA PRO A 165 13.05 -0.50 -0.08
C PRO A 165 12.91 -0.62 -1.59
N ILE A 166 13.86 -0.14 -2.36
CA ILE A 166 13.82 -0.15 -3.82
C ILE A 166 14.14 -1.56 -4.34
N ARG A 167 15.28 -2.11 -3.91
CA ARG A 167 15.77 -3.41 -4.37
C ARG A 167 14.79 -4.54 -4.01
N SER A 168 14.30 -4.52 -2.76
CA SER A 168 13.35 -5.55 -2.31
C SER A 168 11.99 -5.44 -3.01
N THR A 169 11.53 -4.22 -3.34
CA THR A 169 10.29 -4.05 -4.11
C THR A 169 10.44 -4.52 -5.55
N GLU A 170 11.58 -4.24 -6.22
CA GLU A 170 11.88 -4.80 -7.54
C GLU A 170 11.90 -6.34 -7.53
N ALA A 171 12.45 -6.94 -6.49
CA ALA A 171 12.45 -8.39 -6.32
C ALA A 171 11.03 -8.93 -6.06
N ALA A 172 10.21 -8.22 -5.27
CA ALA A 172 8.83 -8.58 -4.99
C ALA A 172 7.98 -8.57 -6.26
N CYS A 173 8.12 -7.54 -7.11
CA CYS A 173 7.42 -7.46 -8.38
C CYS A 173 7.81 -8.57 -9.38
N LYS A 174 9.02 -9.09 -9.29
CA LYS A 174 9.44 -10.26 -10.10
C LYS A 174 8.93 -11.59 -9.54
N TYR A 175 8.65 -11.62 -8.25
CA TYR A 175 8.12 -12.82 -7.58
C TYR A 175 6.61 -12.97 -7.80
N LEU A 176 5.87 -11.86 -7.81
CA LEU A 176 4.41 -11.79 -7.97
C LEU A 176 3.99 -11.93 -9.44
#